data_eca7cbaba2b101fb824ce965977bc6ce
#
_entry.id   eca7cbaba2b101fb824ce965977bc6ce
#
_cell.length_a   1.000
_cell.length_b   1.000
_cell.length_c   1.000
_cell.angle_alpha   90.00
_cell.angle_beta   90.00
_cell.angle_gamma   90.00
#
_symmetry.space_group_name_H-M   'P 1'
#
loop_
_entity.id
_entity.type
_entity.pdbx_description
1 polymer ?
#
loop_
_entity_poly.entity_id
_entity_poly.type
_entity_poly.pdbx_seq_one_letter_code
_entity_poly.pdbx_strand_id
1 'polypeptide(L)'
;MCSSDLGSVNTAHGVERCIRYAFELAAKRSRKHLTLVHKTNVLTFAGDLWQRTFNSVAKEFPQVSTAYNHVDAACIYFVQDPHRYDVIVTDNLFGDILTDLGGAVSGGIGLASSANLNPARTGPSMFEPVHGSAPDIVGTGKANPTAAILSAALMLDFLGESAAATRVRAACEAPTSGSTSEIGSQIAARVAG
;
A
#
# COMPACT_ATOMS: atom_id res chain seq x y z
N MET A 1 -10.03 -35.94 -3.31
CA MET A 1 -9.84 -34.54 -3.71
C MET A 1 -10.82 -33.70 -2.89
N CYS A 2 -10.36 -32.98 -1.90
CA CYS A 2 -11.20 -31.99 -1.24
C CYS A 2 -11.20 -30.74 -2.12
N SER A 3 -12.29 -30.47 -2.84
CA SER A 3 -12.50 -29.18 -3.46
C SER A 3 -12.98 -28.24 -2.33
N SER A 4 -12.11 -27.35 -1.88
CA SER A 4 -12.55 -26.23 -1.05
C SER A 4 -12.96 -25.11 -2.00
N ASP A 5 -14.26 -24.87 -2.12
CA ASP A 5 -14.77 -23.73 -2.86
C ASP A 5 -14.52 -22.45 -2.06
N LEU A 6 -13.69 -21.55 -2.59
CA LEU A 6 -13.45 -20.25 -2.01
C LEU A 6 -14.40 -19.23 -2.64
N GLY A 7 -15.33 -18.70 -1.84
CA GLY A 7 -16.22 -17.63 -2.28
C GLY A 7 -15.61 -16.24 -2.04
N SER A 8 -15.67 -15.36 -3.04
CA SER A 8 -15.33 -13.95 -2.91
C SER A 8 -16.57 -13.08 -3.15
N VAL A 9 -16.87 -12.20 -2.19
CA VAL A 9 -18.00 -11.27 -2.28
C VAL A 9 -17.49 -9.86 -2.54
N ASN A 10 -17.85 -9.29 -3.69
CA ASN A 10 -17.53 -7.92 -4.07
C ASN A 10 -18.83 -7.12 -4.19
N THR A 11 -18.97 -6.05 -3.39
CA THR A 11 -20.14 -5.16 -3.46
C THR A 11 -19.81 -3.90 -4.23
N ALA A 12 -20.77 -3.34 -4.98
CA ALA A 12 -20.58 -2.11 -5.72
C ALA A 12 -20.10 -0.96 -4.81
N HIS A 13 -20.70 -0.82 -3.62
CA HIS A 13 -20.29 0.20 -2.63
C HIS A 13 -18.84 0.03 -2.17
N GLY A 14 -18.40 -1.19 -1.85
CA GLY A 14 -17.02 -1.44 -1.39
C GLY A 14 -16.01 -1.17 -2.50
N VAL A 15 -16.28 -1.66 -3.71
CA VAL A 15 -15.43 -1.47 -4.88
C VAL A 15 -15.30 0.02 -5.24
N GLU A 16 -16.42 0.76 -5.31
CA GLU A 16 -16.42 2.19 -5.64
C GLU A 16 -15.63 2.98 -4.59
N ARG A 17 -15.81 2.70 -3.30
CA ARG A 17 -15.09 3.37 -2.22
C ARG A 17 -13.57 3.21 -2.35
N CYS A 18 -13.09 2.01 -2.63
CA CYS A 18 -11.67 1.74 -2.82
C CYS A 18 -11.12 2.44 -4.07
N ILE A 19 -11.83 2.34 -5.18
CA ILE A 19 -11.43 2.96 -6.45
C ILE A 19 -11.41 4.48 -6.32
N ARG A 20 -12.41 5.10 -5.74
CA ARG A 20 -12.49 6.55 -5.54
C ARG A 20 -11.33 7.05 -4.69
N TYR A 21 -11.04 6.39 -3.58
CA TYR A 21 -9.88 6.74 -2.76
C TYR A 21 -8.55 6.62 -3.52
N ALA A 22 -8.39 5.60 -4.36
CA ALA A 22 -7.19 5.43 -5.18
C ALA A 22 -7.03 6.57 -6.21
N PHE A 23 -8.12 7.02 -6.84
CA PHE A 23 -8.10 8.19 -7.72
C PHE A 23 -7.76 9.48 -6.98
N GLU A 24 -8.34 9.70 -5.80
CA GLU A 24 -8.03 10.85 -4.94
C GLU A 24 -6.55 10.86 -4.51
N LEU A 25 -6.01 9.69 -4.19
CA LEU A 25 -4.59 9.53 -3.88
C LEU A 25 -3.72 9.83 -5.11
N ALA A 26 -4.02 9.23 -6.26
CA ALA A 26 -3.27 9.46 -7.49
C ALA A 26 -3.29 10.92 -7.93
N ALA A 27 -4.41 11.60 -7.78
CA ALA A 27 -4.56 13.02 -8.13
C ALA A 27 -3.63 13.95 -7.32
N LYS A 28 -3.25 13.54 -6.11
CA LYS A 28 -2.33 14.28 -5.22
C LYS A 28 -0.85 13.99 -5.52
N ARG A 29 -0.55 12.92 -6.23
CA ARG A 29 0.83 12.52 -6.55
C ARG A 29 1.33 13.23 -7.82
N SER A 30 2.64 13.38 -7.92
CA SER A 30 3.25 14.09 -9.07
C SER A 30 3.00 13.39 -10.40
N ARG A 31 3.03 12.06 -10.43
CA ARG A 31 2.85 11.27 -11.65
C ARG A 31 1.40 11.14 -12.09
N LYS A 32 0.46 11.23 -11.16
CA LYS A 32 -0.98 11.15 -11.41
C LYS A 32 -1.35 9.93 -12.28
N HIS A 33 -0.83 8.76 -11.90
CA HIS A 33 -1.06 7.52 -12.65
C HIS A 33 -1.67 6.45 -11.74
N LEU A 34 -2.80 5.87 -12.17
CA LEU A 34 -3.50 4.81 -11.45
C LEU A 34 -3.66 3.57 -12.32
N THR A 35 -3.17 2.44 -11.82
CA THR A 35 -3.34 1.14 -12.48
C THR A 35 -4.36 0.29 -11.72
N LEU A 36 -5.42 -0.16 -12.40
CA LEU A 36 -6.26 -1.25 -11.92
C LEU A 36 -5.54 -2.58 -12.17
N VAL A 37 -5.31 -3.35 -11.12
CA VAL A 37 -4.81 -4.73 -11.24
C VAL A 37 -5.90 -5.70 -10.82
N HIS A 38 -6.25 -6.62 -11.71
CA HIS A 38 -7.29 -7.62 -11.47
C HIS A 38 -7.09 -8.83 -12.41
N LYS A 39 -8.00 -9.79 -12.40
CA LYS A 39 -8.01 -10.95 -13.30
C LYS A 39 -9.36 -11.08 -13.99
N THR A 40 -9.74 -10.07 -14.79
CA THR A 40 -11.07 -9.95 -15.40
C THR A 40 -11.43 -11.10 -16.35
N ASN A 41 -10.43 -11.75 -16.94
CA ASN A 41 -10.61 -12.89 -17.83
C ASN A 41 -10.87 -14.23 -17.10
N VAL A 42 -10.72 -14.26 -15.77
CA VAL A 42 -10.97 -15.45 -14.93
C VAL A 42 -12.08 -15.18 -13.93
N LEU A 43 -11.96 -14.10 -13.17
CA LEU A 43 -12.98 -13.66 -12.20
C LEU A 43 -13.96 -12.73 -12.91
N THR A 44 -14.75 -13.28 -13.84
CA THR A 44 -15.55 -12.50 -14.80
C THR A 44 -16.53 -11.55 -14.13
N PHE A 45 -17.30 -12.00 -13.13
CA PHE A 45 -18.29 -11.17 -12.46
C PHE A 45 -17.66 -10.10 -11.56
N ALA A 46 -16.71 -10.47 -10.71
CA ALA A 46 -15.99 -9.52 -9.88
C ALA A 46 -15.15 -8.57 -10.75
N GLY A 47 -14.46 -9.11 -11.75
CA GLY A 47 -13.66 -8.34 -12.68
C GLY A 47 -14.46 -7.32 -13.49
N ASP A 48 -15.66 -7.68 -13.96
CA ASP A 48 -16.56 -6.74 -14.61
C ASP A 48 -16.96 -5.59 -13.65
N LEU A 49 -17.34 -5.93 -12.42
CA LEU A 49 -17.69 -4.92 -11.42
C LEU A 49 -16.53 -3.92 -11.18
N TRP A 50 -15.32 -4.44 -10.97
CA TRP A 50 -14.12 -3.60 -10.77
C TRP A 50 -13.84 -2.73 -12.01
N GLN A 51 -13.83 -3.32 -13.20
CA GLN A 51 -13.49 -2.62 -14.44
C GLN A 51 -14.50 -1.52 -14.80
N ARG A 52 -15.80 -1.82 -14.74
CA ARG A 52 -16.83 -0.80 -15.08
C ARG A 52 -16.89 0.31 -14.04
N THR A 53 -16.71 -0.01 -12.74
CA THR A 53 -16.64 1.01 -11.69
C THR A 53 -15.41 1.89 -11.86
N PHE A 54 -14.26 1.30 -12.14
CA PHE A 54 -13.02 2.03 -12.43
C PHE A 54 -13.20 2.99 -13.60
N ASN A 55 -13.73 2.51 -14.71
CA ASN A 55 -13.99 3.33 -15.90
C ASN A 55 -15.03 4.45 -15.65
N SER A 56 -15.99 4.21 -14.77
CA SER A 56 -16.97 5.22 -14.39
C SER A 56 -16.35 6.34 -13.56
N VAL A 57 -15.61 5.98 -12.51
CA VAL A 57 -14.95 6.95 -11.61
C VAL A 57 -13.84 7.71 -12.35
N ALA A 58 -13.13 7.07 -13.28
CA ALA A 58 -12.09 7.73 -14.09
C ALA A 58 -12.57 8.99 -14.81
N LYS A 59 -13.84 9.04 -15.21
CA LYS A 59 -14.43 10.22 -15.88
C LYS A 59 -14.50 11.45 -14.98
N GLU A 60 -14.50 11.25 -13.66
CA GLU A 60 -14.52 12.33 -12.67
C GLU A 60 -13.09 12.87 -12.38
N PHE A 61 -12.06 12.15 -12.82
CA PHE A 61 -10.65 12.48 -12.58
C PHE A 61 -9.84 12.57 -13.88
N PRO A 62 -10.21 13.47 -14.81
CA PRO A 62 -9.59 13.56 -16.15
C PRO A 62 -8.08 13.87 -16.10
N GLN A 63 -7.57 14.36 -14.97
CA GLN A 63 -6.14 14.65 -14.75
C GLN A 63 -5.31 13.41 -14.36
N VAL A 64 -5.96 12.26 -14.07
CA VAL A 64 -5.29 11.02 -13.69
C VAL A 64 -5.25 10.10 -14.90
N SER A 65 -4.03 9.73 -15.33
CA SER A 65 -3.84 8.71 -16.36
C SER A 65 -4.12 7.32 -15.79
N THR A 66 -4.70 6.45 -16.60
CA THR A 66 -5.13 5.13 -16.13
C THR A 66 -4.53 4.00 -16.95
N ALA A 67 -4.31 2.86 -16.32
CA ALA A 67 -3.91 1.62 -16.95
C ALA A 67 -4.64 0.42 -16.33
N TYR A 68 -4.61 -0.69 -17.02
CA TYR A 68 -5.06 -1.99 -16.53
C TYR A 68 -3.97 -3.04 -16.74
N ASN A 69 -3.73 -3.88 -15.73
CA ASN A 69 -2.90 -5.07 -15.87
C ASN A 69 -3.61 -6.29 -15.28
N HIS A 70 -3.45 -7.44 -15.91
CA HIS A 70 -3.71 -8.70 -15.24
C HIS A 70 -2.70 -8.93 -14.12
N VAL A 71 -3.13 -9.54 -13.02
CA VAL A 71 -2.30 -9.70 -11.81
C VAL A 71 -1.01 -10.49 -12.09
N ASP A 72 -1.06 -11.51 -12.93
CA ASP A 72 0.13 -12.28 -13.35
C ASP A 72 1.14 -11.41 -14.10
N ALA A 73 0.68 -10.57 -15.01
CA ALA A 73 1.53 -9.59 -15.68
C ALA A 73 2.07 -8.53 -14.70
N ALA A 74 1.26 -8.09 -13.75
CA ALA A 74 1.69 -7.16 -12.71
C ALA A 74 2.84 -7.75 -11.87
N CYS A 75 2.78 -9.02 -11.49
CA CYS A 75 3.88 -9.70 -10.78
C CYS A 75 5.20 -9.66 -11.58
N ILE A 76 5.15 -9.89 -12.90
CA ILE A 76 6.32 -9.79 -13.76
C ILE A 76 6.88 -8.36 -13.76
N TYR A 77 6.01 -7.37 -13.92
CA TYR A 77 6.43 -5.97 -13.97
C TYR A 77 6.97 -5.45 -12.64
N PHE A 78 6.47 -5.94 -11.51
CA PHE A 78 7.05 -5.60 -10.20
C PHE A 78 8.54 -5.99 -10.10
N VAL A 79 8.93 -7.09 -10.75
CA VAL A 79 10.33 -7.55 -10.76
C VAL A 79 11.15 -6.87 -11.84
N GLN A 80 10.59 -6.69 -13.04
CA GLN A 80 11.34 -6.18 -14.20
C GLN A 80 11.40 -4.65 -14.27
N ASP A 81 10.31 -3.97 -13.92
CA ASP A 81 10.15 -2.52 -14.04
C ASP A 81 9.14 -1.98 -13.00
N PRO A 82 9.47 -2.03 -11.70
CA PRO A 82 8.58 -1.56 -10.64
C PRO A 82 8.25 -0.06 -10.76
N HIS A 83 9.11 0.72 -11.38
CA HIS A 83 8.93 2.16 -11.56
C HIS A 83 7.74 2.53 -12.47
N ARG A 84 7.20 1.59 -13.23
CA ARG A 84 6.00 1.85 -14.05
C ARG A 84 4.76 2.16 -13.22
N TYR A 85 4.69 1.69 -11.99
CA TYR A 85 3.57 1.91 -11.09
C TYR A 85 3.73 3.20 -10.28
N ASP A 86 2.62 3.89 -10.04
CA ASP A 86 2.53 5.02 -9.11
C ASP A 86 1.49 4.72 -8.02
N VAL A 87 0.24 4.52 -8.39
CA VAL A 87 -0.82 4.02 -7.52
C VAL A 87 -1.44 2.78 -8.17
N ILE A 88 -1.71 1.77 -7.37
CA ILE A 88 -2.40 0.55 -7.78
C ILE A 88 -3.68 0.43 -6.97
N VAL A 89 -4.78 0.06 -7.64
CA VAL A 89 -5.99 -0.39 -6.97
C VAL A 89 -6.31 -1.81 -7.40
N THR A 90 -6.68 -2.64 -6.43
CA THR A 90 -6.96 -4.07 -6.64
C THR A 90 -7.88 -4.58 -5.54
N ASP A 91 -8.37 -5.82 -5.67
CA ASP A 91 -9.10 -6.49 -4.60
C ASP A 91 -8.17 -6.96 -3.46
N ASN A 92 -8.76 -7.44 -2.39
CA ASN A 92 -8.02 -7.85 -1.19
C ASN A 92 -7.01 -8.98 -1.49
N LEU A 93 -7.44 -10.05 -2.17
CA LEU A 93 -6.58 -11.21 -2.41
C LEU A 93 -5.33 -10.86 -3.24
N PHE A 94 -5.53 -10.15 -4.33
CA PHE A 94 -4.41 -9.73 -5.17
C PHE A 94 -3.60 -8.62 -4.51
N GLY A 95 -4.24 -7.78 -3.69
CA GLY A 95 -3.56 -6.76 -2.90
C GLY A 95 -2.55 -7.36 -1.94
N ASP A 96 -2.93 -8.37 -1.19
CA ASP A 96 -2.04 -9.07 -0.24
C ASP A 96 -0.82 -9.66 -0.95
N ILE A 97 -1.02 -10.32 -2.10
CA ILE A 97 0.09 -10.90 -2.88
C ILE A 97 1.01 -9.79 -3.43
N LEU A 98 0.43 -8.73 -3.98
CA LEU A 98 1.21 -7.67 -4.61
C LEU A 98 1.95 -6.79 -3.61
N THR A 99 1.40 -6.57 -2.41
CA THR A 99 2.08 -5.79 -1.38
C THR A 99 3.30 -6.51 -0.82
N ASP A 100 3.24 -7.83 -0.65
CA ASP A 100 4.39 -8.63 -0.23
C ASP A 100 5.48 -8.64 -1.30
N LEU A 101 5.10 -8.83 -2.57
CA LEU A 101 6.04 -8.74 -3.68
C LEU A 101 6.65 -7.34 -3.80
N GLY A 102 5.81 -6.30 -3.67
CA GLY A 102 6.25 -4.90 -3.66
C GLY A 102 7.22 -4.61 -2.53
N GLY A 103 6.95 -5.10 -1.33
CA GLY A 103 7.84 -5.01 -0.17
C GLY A 103 9.19 -5.69 -0.44
N ALA A 104 9.17 -6.89 -1.03
CA ALA A 104 10.38 -7.65 -1.33
C ALA A 104 11.30 -6.91 -2.33
N VAL A 105 10.73 -6.37 -3.42
CA VAL A 105 11.53 -5.66 -4.44
C VAL A 105 11.95 -4.24 -4.00
N SER A 106 11.30 -3.70 -2.98
CA SER A 106 11.62 -2.36 -2.43
C SER A 106 12.60 -2.36 -1.26
N GLY A 107 13.23 -3.49 -0.97
CA GLY A 107 14.24 -3.60 0.10
C GLY A 107 13.80 -4.44 1.30
N GLY A 108 12.64 -5.06 1.25
CA GLY A 108 12.12 -5.99 2.24
C GLY A 108 10.93 -5.45 3.05
N ILE A 109 10.16 -6.38 3.60
CA ILE A 109 8.94 -6.06 4.37
C ILE A 109 9.20 -5.26 5.66
N GLY A 110 10.43 -5.27 6.18
CA GLY A 110 10.84 -4.45 7.32
C GLY A 110 10.86 -2.93 7.05
N LEU A 111 10.70 -2.52 5.79
CA LEU A 111 10.58 -1.13 5.36
C LEU A 111 9.16 -0.75 4.89
N ALA A 112 8.25 -1.72 4.82
CA ALA A 112 6.91 -1.52 4.29
C ALA A 112 5.94 -1.08 5.39
N SER A 113 5.42 0.14 5.25
CA SER A 113 4.36 0.70 6.09
C SER A 113 2.99 0.42 5.50
N SER A 114 1.97 0.28 6.36
CA SER A 114 0.59 0.00 5.97
C SER A 114 -0.41 0.83 6.78
N ALA A 115 -1.63 0.91 6.27
CA ALA A 115 -2.75 1.51 6.98
C ALA A 115 -4.09 0.94 6.51
N ASN A 116 -4.99 0.69 7.47
CA ASN A 116 -6.41 0.45 7.23
C ASN A 116 -7.16 1.77 7.43
N LEU A 117 -7.49 2.43 6.34
CA LEU A 117 -8.05 3.78 6.38
C LEU A 117 -9.58 3.79 6.28
N ASN A 118 -10.18 4.62 7.09
CA ASN A 118 -11.52 5.13 6.85
C ASN A 118 -11.43 6.56 6.28
N PRO A 119 -11.44 6.74 4.95
CA PRO A 119 -11.24 8.06 4.33
C PRO A 119 -12.28 9.08 4.74
N ALA A 120 -13.52 8.64 4.99
CA ALA A 120 -14.61 9.50 5.43
C ALA A 120 -14.47 9.97 6.91
N ARG A 121 -13.53 9.40 7.66
CA ARG A 121 -13.29 9.69 9.09
C ARG A 121 -14.52 9.52 9.99
N THR A 122 -15.47 8.69 9.59
CA THR A 122 -16.68 8.37 10.37
C THR A 122 -16.46 7.26 11.38
N GLY A 123 -15.27 6.68 11.42
CA GLY A 123 -14.84 5.60 12.31
C GLY A 123 -13.31 5.55 12.39
N PRO A 124 -12.75 4.61 13.15
CA PRO A 124 -11.31 4.50 13.35
C PRO A 124 -10.56 4.17 12.07
N SER A 125 -9.29 4.56 12.03
CA SER A 125 -8.28 4.07 11.09
C SER A 125 -7.14 3.45 11.89
N MET A 126 -6.41 2.50 11.29
CA MET A 126 -5.28 1.81 11.92
C MET A 126 -4.03 1.95 11.05
N PHE A 127 -2.89 2.10 11.69
CA PHE A 127 -1.59 2.27 11.03
C PHE A 127 -0.61 1.28 11.62
N GLU A 128 -0.07 0.41 10.79
CA GLU A 128 0.80 -0.67 11.24
C GLU A 128 1.81 -1.04 10.14
N PRO A 129 2.94 -1.66 10.47
CA PRO A 129 3.81 -2.25 9.45
C PRO A 129 3.13 -3.43 8.76
N VAL A 130 3.53 -3.73 7.53
CA VAL A 130 3.03 -4.90 6.77
C VAL A 130 3.45 -6.22 7.45
N HIS A 131 4.66 -6.26 8.04
CA HIS A 131 5.16 -7.47 8.69
C HIS A 131 4.41 -7.82 9.98
N GLY A 132 4.31 -9.13 10.28
CA GLY A 132 3.74 -9.65 11.52
C GLY A 132 4.68 -9.55 12.74
N SER A 133 4.35 -10.29 13.79
CA SER A 133 5.02 -10.25 15.09
C SER A 133 6.42 -10.91 15.13
N ALA A 134 6.77 -11.73 14.14
CA ALA A 134 8.05 -12.42 14.00
C ALA A 134 8.55 -13.07 15.32
N PRO A 135 7.82 -14.06 15.86
CA PRO A 135 8.09 -14.61 17.20
C PRO A 135 9.51 -15.15 17.37
N ASP A 136 10.13 -15.59 16.28
CA ASP A 136 11.48 -16.18 16.30
C ASP A 136 12.59 -15.17 16.66
N ILE A 137 12.32 -13.87 16.53
CA ILE A 137 13.28 -12.80 16.85
C ILE A 137 12.86 -11.92 18.02
N VAL A 138 11.78 -12.26 18.72
CA VAL A 138 11.31 -11.51 19.90
C VAL A 138 12.43 -11.47 20.95
N GLY A 139 12.70 -10.27 21.49
CA GLY A 139 13.73 -10.04 22.52
C GLY A 139 15.17 -10.02 22.02
N THR A 140 15.43 -10.33 20.74
CA THR A 140 16.80 -10.36 20.18
C THR A 140 17.36 -9.00 19.78
N GLY A 141 16.53 -7.97 19.71
CA GLY A 141 16.90 -6.64 19.22
C GLY A 141 17.23 -6.57 17.72
N LYS A 142 16.81 -7.57 16.93
CA LYS A 142 17.13 -7.65 15.48
C LYS A 142 16.08 -7.03 14.57
N ALA A 143 14.85 -6.79 15.05
CA ALA A 143 13.78 -6.23 14.24
C ALA A 143 14.14 -4.81 13.76
N ASN A 144 13.94 -4.54 12.45
CA ASN A 144 14.10 -3.19 11.93
C ASN A 144 12.83 -2.37 12.25
N PRO A 145 12.91 -1.24 13.00
CA PRO A 145 11.73 -0.48 13.40
C PRO A 145 11.23 0.48 12.31
N THR A 146 11.92 0.57 11.18
CA THR A 146 11.65 1.58 10.14
C THR A 146 10.22 1.49 9.60
N ALA A 147 9.68 0.28 9.37
CA ALA A 147 8.30 0.11 8.90
C ALA A 147 7.28 0.69 9.89
N ALA A 148 7.46 0.48 11.19
CA ALA A 148 6.57 1.04 12.22
C ALA A 148 6.68 2.57 12.28
N ILE A 149 7.89 3.12 12.14
CA ILE A 149 8.12 4.58 12.10
C ILE A 149 7.49 5.19 10.85
N LEU A 150 7.60 4.54 9.69
CA LEU A 150 6.95 4.99 8.46
C LEU A 150 5.41 4.88 8.55
N SER A 151 4.88 3.88 9.28
CA SER A 151 3.44 3.80 9.55
C SER A 151 2.96 4.97 10.41
N ALA A 152 3.77 5.44 11.37
CA ALA A 152 3.48 6.68 12.10
C ALA A 152 3.51 7.91 11.18
N ALA A 153 4.40 7.97 10.19
CA ALA A 153 4.39 9.03 9.18
C ALA A 153 3.10 9.01 8.32
N LEU A 154 2.59 7.83 7.95
CA LEU A 154 1.28 7.71 7.30
C LEU A 154 0.14 8.24 8.18
N MET A 155 0.18 7.95 9.48
CA MET A 155 -0.78 8.47 10.45
C MET A 155 -0.74 10.00 10.53
N LEU A 156 0.45 10.57 10.60
CA LEU A 156 0.64 12.03 10.63
C LEU A 156 0.05 12.69 9.37
N ASP A 157 0.31 12.16 8.19
CA ASP A 157 -0.30 12.67 6.95
C ASP A 157 -1.82 12.57 6.97
N PHE A 158 -2.35 11.45 7.42
CA PHE A 158 -3.79 11.27 7.53
C PHE A 158 -4.43 12.26 8.50
N LEU A 159 -3.74 12.65 9.56
CA LEU A 159 -4.18 13.64 10.54
C LEU A 159 -4.01 15.08 10.05
N GLY A 160 -3.31 15.32 8.94
CA GLY A 160 -3.04 16.64 8.38
C GLY A 160 -1.69 17.23 8.81
N GLU A 161 -0.88 16.49 9.57
CA GLU A 161 0.45 16.90 10.06
C GLU A 161 1.54 16.62 9.02
N SER A 162 1.34 17.07 7.78
CA SER A 162 2.18 16.73 6.63
C SER A 162 3.64 17.18 6.78
N ALA A 163 3.90 18.28 7.46
CA ALA A 163 5.26 18.75 7.74
C ALA A 163 6.01 17.77 8.66
N ALA A 164 5.35 17.25 9.69
CA ALA A 164 5.91 16.25 10.59
C ALA A 164 6.12 14.92 9.85
N ALA A 165 5.13 14.48 9.06
CA ALA A 165 5.23 13.27 8.23
C ALA A 165 6.43 13.32 7.27
N THR A 166 6.66 14.47 6.62
CA THR A 166 7.78 14.67 5.70
C THR A 166 9.12 14.55 6.44
N ARG A 167 9.26 15.16 7.63
CA ARG A 167 10.49 15.04 8.43
C ARG A 167 10.78 13.59 8.82
N VAL A 168 9.74 12.87 9.26
CA VAL A 168 9.90 11.45 9.64
C VAL A 168 10.33 10.59 8.45
N ARG A 169 9.72 10.78 7.26
CA ARG A 169 10.14 10.07 6.05
C ARG A 169 11.58 10.37 5.67
N ALA A 170 11.95 11.64 5.61
CA ALA A 170 13.31 12.05 5.29
C ALA A 170 14.36 11.46 6.26
N ALA A 171 14.02 11.37 7.55
CA ALA A 171 14.88 10.75 8.55
C ALA A 171 15.07 9.23 8.33
N CYS A 172 14.11 8.57 7.69
CA CYS A 172 14.17 7.14 7.36
C CYS A 172 14.93 6.82 6.06
N GLU A 173 15.16 7.80 5.17
CA GLU A 173 15.83 7.58 3.88
C GLU A 173 17.32 7.26 4.03
N ALA A 174 17.97 7.83 5.03
CA ALA A 174 19.39 7.61 5.24
C ALA A 174 19.63 6.21 5.86
N PRO A 175 20.70 5.51 5.43
CA PRO A 175 21.03 4.19 5.96
C PRO A 175 21.12 4.17 7.48
N THR A 176 20.62 3.09 8.07
CA THR A 176 20.72 2.81 9.51
C THR A 176 21.31 1.43 9.71
N SER A 177 21.98 1.22 10.86
CA SER A 177 22.54 -0.08 11.24
C SER A 177 22.58 -0.23 12.75
N GLY A 178 22.57 -1.48 13.20
CA GLY A 178 22.61 -1.80 14.62
C GLY A 178 21.37 -2.56 15.08
N SER A 179 21.15 -2.56 16.39
CA SER A 179 19.97 -3.14 17.03
C SER A 179 18.71 -2.29 16.77
N THR A 180 17.54 -2.88 17.05
CA THR A 180 16.24 -2.17 16.98
C THR A 180 16.28 -0.81 17.68
N SER A 181 16.83 -0.75 18.89
CA SER A 181 16.91 0.50 19.66
C SER A 181 17.88 1.51 19.05
N GLU A 182 19.04 1.07 18.56
CA GLU A 182 20.03 1.95 17.92
C GLU A 182 19.49 2.54 16.63
N ILE A 183 18.84 1.75 15.79
CA ILE A 183 18.17 2.24 14.57
C ILE A 183 17.09 3.27 14.92
N GLY A 184 16.23 2.96 15.90
CA GLY A 184 15.20 3.89 16.36
C GLY A 184 15.78 5.22 16.86
N SER A 185 16.87 5.16 17.64
CA SER A 185 17.56 6.34 18.16
C SER A 185 18.20 7.17 17.06
N GLN A 186 18.81 6.54 16.04
CA GLN A 186 19.37 7.23 14.87
C GLN A 186 18.29 8.00 14.09
N ILE A 187 17.14 7.37 13.85
CA ILE A 187 16.03 8.03 13.16
C ILE A 187 15.47 9.17 14.01
N ALA A 188 15.25 8.94 15.32
CA ALA A 188 14.73 9.97 16.22
C ALA A 188 15.64 11.22 16.27
N ALA A 189 16.96 11.02 16.34
CA ALA A 189 17.93 12.12 16.31
C ALA A 189 17.84 12.96 15.02
N ARG A 190 17.63 12.32 13.86
CA ARG A 190 17.46 13.01 12.56
C ARG A 190 16.13 13.77 12.47
N VAL A 191 15.08 13.29 13.13
CA VAL A 191 13.78 14.01 13.17
C VAL A 191 13.86 15.26 14.02
N ALA A 192 14.68 15.23 15.09
CA ALA A 192 14.82 16.34 16.05
C ALA A 192 15.75 17.46 15.55
N GLY A 193 16.74 17.13 14.74
CA GLY A 193 17.78 18.07 14.28
C GLY A 193 17.58 18.64 12.95
#